data_dbf6b9278fbabbdb90423fb42bc32c19
#
_entry.id   dbf6b9278fbabbdb90423fb42bc32c19
#
_cell.length_a   1.000
_cell.length_b   1.000
_cell.length_c   1.000
_cell.angle_alpha   90.00
_cell.angle_beta   90.00
_cell.angle_gamma   90.00
#
_symmetry.space_group_name_H-M   'P 1'
#
loop_
_entity.id
_entity.type
_entity.pdbx_description
1 polymer ?
#
loop_
_entity_poly.entity_id
_entity_poly.type
_entity_poly.pdbx_seq_one_letter_code
_entity_poly.pdbx_strand_id
1 'polypeptide(L)'
;MGTVIGLDVRDGRLPDEAFEAAIGWLTDVDLRFSPFRPGSEISRLARGEVASEDCSPDVRFVLTRCEALRGETDGFFDIRGPGLRGGLDPSGYVKGWAVEEAAHILEAAGARNYVLNAGGDVVLRGAPEEGRPWIVGIRHPLESDQVAARLAFEPGPGRMAVATSGLYERAGHIVNPRNNEVPAELLSMTVVGPSLALADAYATAAFAMGREGLPWLASRPGYAGYAIDRELRPSWNADLESYLAAAASSTGPARQD
;
A
#
# COMPACT_ATOMS: atom_id res chain seq x y z
N MET A 1 -5.99 4.05 12.03
CA MET A 1 -5.29 3.09 11.14
C MET A 1 -4.06 2.46 11.80
N GLY A 2 -3.67 2.91 12.98
CA GLY A 2 -2.59 2.31 13.79
C GLY A 2 -1.19 2.41 13.18
N THR A 3 -0.97 3.33 12.23
CA THR A 3 0.32 3.59 11.61
C THR A 3 0.64 5.09 11.61
N VAL A 4 1.93 5.42 11.55
CA VAL A 4 2.39 6.79 11.36
C VAL A 4 2.28 7.13 9.89
N ILE A 5 1.75 8.32 9.59
CA ILE A 5 1.69 8.86 8.23
C ILE A 5 2.65 10.04 8.15
N GLY A 6 3.67 9.89 7.30
CA GLY A 6 4.62 10.94 6.95
C GLY A 6 4.18 11.65 5.69
N LEU A 7 4.31 12.96 5.67
CA LEU A 7 4.02 13.81 4.50
C LEU A 7 5.20 14.72 4.23
N ASP A 8 5.69 14.73 3.01
CA ASP A 8 6.71 15.61 2.51
C ASP A 8 6.19 16.30 1.23
N VAL A 9 5.99 17.62 1.27
CA VAL A 9 5.55 18.44 0.15
C VAL A 9 6.67 19.39 -0.23
N ARG A 10 7.07 19.37 -1.48
CA ARG A 10 8.20 20.15 -2.03
C ARG A 10 7.75 21.38 -2.81
N ASP A 11 6.46 21.54 -3.03
CA ASP A 11 5.89 22.78 -3.55
C ASP A 11 6.06 23.92 -2.55
N GLY A 12 5.86 25.15 -3.00
CA GLY A 12 5.76 26.27 -2.08
C GLY A 12 4.71 26.03 -0.98
N ARG A 13 4.55 26.98 -0.07
CA ARG A 13 3.65 26.82 1.08
C ARG A 13 2.20 26.55 0.63
N LEU A 14 1.69 25.39 0.94
CA LEU A 14 0.26 25.09 0.86
C LEU A 14 -0.49 25.75 2.05
N PRO A 15 -1.80 26.04 1.92
CA PRO A 15 -2.63 26.47 3.03
C PRO A 15 -2.64 25.43 4.16
N ASP A 16 -2.56 25.90 5.42
CA ASP A 16 -2.58 25.01 6.59
C ASP A 16 -3.89 24.20 6.66
N GLU A 17 -5.00 24.78 6.17
CA GLU A 17 -6.31 24.14 6.04
C GLU A 17 -6.29 22.89 5.15
N ALA A 18 -5.39 22.81 4.17
CA ALA A 18 -5.25 21.63 3.32
C ALA A 18 -4.68 20.44 4.10
N PHE A 19 -3.71 20.70 4.99
CA PHE A 19 -3.15 19.68 5.87
C PHE A 19 -4.16 19.25 6.93
N GLU A 20 -4.90 20.19 7.51
CA GLU A 20 -5.96 19.91 8.47
C GLU A 20 -7.06 19.04 7.83
N ALA A 21 -7.47 19.36 6.60
CA ALA A 21 -8.46 18.58 5.85
C ALA A 21 -7.97 17.15 5.56
N ALA A 22 -6.71 16.99 5.14
CA ALA A 22 -6.13 15.66 4.89
C ALA A 22 -6.01 14.83 6.18
N ILE A 23 -5.59 15.43 7.30
CA ILE A 23 -5.53 14.78 8.61
C ILE A 23 -6.94 14.44 9.13
N GLY A 24 -7.88 15.37 8.98
CA GLY A 24 -9.30 15.15 9.32
C GLY A 24 -9.88 13.95 8.57
N TRP A 25 -9.66 13.90 7.26
CA TRP A 25 -10.06 12.77 6.43
C TRP A 25 -9.49 11.42 6.93
N LEU A 26 -8.18 11.36 7.16
CA LEU A 26 -7.52 10.14 7.65
C LEU A 26 -8.05 9.71 9.04
N THR A 27 -8.37 10.68 9.89
CA THR A 27 -8.97 10.43 11.22
C THR A 27 -10.39 9.88 11.08
N ASP A 28 -11.20 10.46 10.20
CA ASP A 28 -12.56 10.00 9.94
C ASP A 28 -12.61 8.60 9.34
N VAL A 29 -11.67 8.27 8.46
CA VAL A 29 -11.52 6.90 7.93
C VAL A 29 -11.18 5.92 9.07
N ASP A 30 -10.24 6.26 9.97
CA ASP A 30 -9.94 5.40 11.12
C ASP A 30 -11.16 5.18 12.04
N LEU A 31 -11.95 6.22 12.29
CA LEU A 31 -13.17 6.10 13.10
C LEU A 31 -14.20 5.17 12.47
N ARG A 32 -14.38 5.22 11.16
CA ARG A 32 -15.41 4.44 10.44
C ARG A 32 -14.99 3.02 10.11
N PHE A 33 -13.71 2.81 9.76
CA PHE A 33 -13.23 1.56 9.19
C PHE A 33 -12.39 0.69 10.13
N SER A 34 -12.01 1.18 11.31
CA SER A 34 -11.14 0.41 12.21
C SER A 34 -11.84 -0.84 12.76
N PRO A 35 -11.34 -2.05 12.48
CA PRO A 35 -11.88 -3.28 13.08
C PRO A 35 -11.54 -3.41 14.57
N PHE A 36 -10.73 -2.49 15.11
CA PHE A 36 -10.33 -2.44 16.52
C PHE A 36 -11.23 -1.53 17.37
N ARG A 37 -12.07 -0.72 16.75
CA ARG A 37 -13.02 0.19 17.40
C ARG A 37 -14.40 -0.43 17.41
N PRO A 38 -14.96 -0.83 18.56
CA PRO A 38 -16.29 -1.47 18.61
C PRO A 38 -17.40 -0.60 18.01
N GLY A 39 -17.27 0.73 18.10
CA GLY A 39 -18.24 1.69 17.57
C GLY A 39 -18.06 2.03 16.07
N SER A 40 -17.03 1.54 15.38
CA SER A 40 -16.86 1.80 13.96
C SER A 40 -18.00 1.16 13.13
N GLU A 41 -18.28 1.73 11.95
CA GLU A 41 -19.30 1.16 11.05
C GLU A 41 -18.94 -0.27 10.64
N ILE A 42 -17.67 -0.54 10.33
CA ILE A 42 -17.19 -1.88 9.95
C ILE A 42 -17.39 -2.87 11.10
N SER A 43 -17.06 -2.51 12.35
CA SER A 43 -17.26 -3.41 13.49
C SER A 43 -18.76 -3.66 13.78
N ARG A 44 -19.60 -2.65 13.65
CA ARG A 44 -21.06 -2.78 13.80
C ARG A 44 -21.68 -3.64 12.68
N LEU A 45 -21.23 -3.43 11.44
CA LEU A 45 -21.62 -4.25 10.29
C LEU A 45 -21.20 -5.72 10.49
N ALA A 46 -19.96 -5.97 10.95
CA ALA A 46 -19.46 -7.31 11.24
C ALA A 46 -20.29 -8.05 12.29
N ARG A 47 -20.86 -7.33 13.26
CA ARG A 47 -21.75 -7.90 14.28
C ARG A 47 -23.23 -7.96 13.88
N GLY A 48 -23.59 -7.49 12.66
CA GLY A 48 -24.99 -7.45 12.20
C GLY A 48 -25.84 -6.38 12.88
N GLU A 49 -25.23 -5.37 13.51
CA GLU A 49 -25.94 -4.26 14.19
C GLU A 49 -26.42 -3.20 13.20
N VAL A 50 -25.87 -3.16 12.01
CA VAL A 50 -26.25 -2.27 10.92
C VAL A 50 -26.18 -3.05 9.61
N ALA A 51 -27.11 -2.77 8.69
CA ALA A 51 -27.08 -3.35 7.35
C ALA A 51 -26.13 -2.54 6.44
N SER A 52 -25.60 -3.15 5.38
CA SER A 52 -24.65 -2.49 4.48
C SER A 52 -25.22 -1.25 3.80
N GLU A 53 -26.53 -1.28 3.47
CA GLU A 53 -27.29 -0.17 2.88
C GLU A 53 -27.43 1.04 3.81
N ASP A 54 -27.39 0.81 5.12
CA ASP A 54 -27.51 1.85 6.15
C ASP A 54 -26.15 2.47 6.55
N CYS A 55 -25.05 1.91 6.04
CA CYS A 55 -23.72 2.46 6.25
C CYS A 55 -23.50 3.76 5.46
N SER A 56 -22.50 4.53 5.86
CA SER A 56 -22.07 5.75 5.16
C SER A 56 -21.71 5.48 3.69
N PRO A 57 -21.79 6.49 2.81
CA PRO A 57 -21.43 6.34 1.39
C PRO A 57 -20.04 5.75 1.18
N ASP A 58 -19.06 6.15 1.99
CA ASP A 58 -17.70 5.68 1.90
C ASP A 58 -17.57 4.20 2.25
N VAL A 59 -18.28 3.75 3.30
CA VAL A 59 -18.30 2.32 3.67
C VAL A 59 -18.92 1.50 2.55
N ARG A 60 -20.04 1.93 2.00
CA ARG A 60 -20.68 1.24 0.86
C ARG A 60 -19.77 1.19 -0.38
N PHE A 61 -19.08 2.31 -0.68
CA PHE A 61 -18.12 2.36 -1.77
C PHE A 61 -16.99 1.35 -1.57
N VAL A 62 -16.34 1.34 -0.41
CA VAL A 62 -15.27 0.42 -0.08
C VAL A 62 -15.72 -1.04 -0.16
N LEU A 63 -16.89 -1.37 0.40
CA LEU A 63 -17.42 -2.74 0.34
C LEU A 63 -17.64 -3.19 -1.11
N THR A 64 -18.19 -2.31 -1.97
CA THR A 64 -18.39 -2.59 -3.39
C THR A 64 -17.05 -2.80 -4.11
N ARG A 65 -16.05 -1.97 -3.84
CA ARG A 65 -14.69 -2.12 -4.42
C ARG A 65 -14.01 -3.41 -3.95
N CYS A 66 -14.13 -3.76 -2.68
CA CYS A 66 -13.59 -5.01 -2.14
C CYS A 66 -14.25 -6.25 -2.76
N GLU A 67 -15.56 -6.22 -3.04
CA GLU A 67 -16.23 -7.33 -3.73
C GLU A 67 -15.77 -7.46 -5.19
N ALA A 68 -15.58 -6.34 -5.90
CA ALA A 68 -14.97 -6.35 -7.24
C ALA A 68 -13.55 -6.94 -7.21
N LEU A 69 -12.70 -6.50 -6.25
CA LEU A 69 -11.36 -7.03 -6.04
C LEU A 69 -11.35 -8.52 -5.72
N ARG A 70 -12.32 -8.99 -4.94
CA ARG A 70 -12.48 -10.43 -4.69
C ARG A 70 -12.68 -11.20 -6.00
N GLY A 71 -13.52 -10.70 -6.91
CA GLY A 71 -13.69 -11.28 -8.24
C GLY A 71 -12.44 -11.18 -9.11
N GLU A 72 -11.79 -10.00 -9.16
CA GLU A 72 -10.58 -9.74 -9.96
C GLU A 72 -9.38 -10.60 -9.55
N THR A 73 -9.31 -10.99 -8.27
CA THR A 73 -8.22 -11.77 -7.69
C THR A 73 -8.57 -13.25 -7.49
N ASP A 74 -9.67 -13.72 -8.07
CA ASP A 74 -10.15 -15.10 -7.86
C ASP A 74 -10.28 -15.46 -6.38
N GLY A 75 -10.65 -14.51 -5.53
CA GLY A 75 -10.83 -14.70 -4.09
C GLY A 75 -9.54 -14.71 -3.26
N PHE A 76 -8.37 -14.40 -3.83
CA PHE A 76 -7.13 -14.25 -3.05
C PHE A 76 -7.10 -12.93 -2.25
N PHE A 77 -7.86 -11.92 -2.65
CA PHE A 77 -8.24 -10.81 -1.81
C PHE A 77 -9.70 -11.02 -1.35
N ASP A 78 -9.91 -11.21 -0.07
CA ASP A 78 -11.24 -11.29 0.52
C ASP A 78 -11.23 -10.58 1.88
N ILE A 79 -12.20 -9.71 2.10
CA ILE A 79 -12.38 -8.97 3.35
C ILE A 79 -13.26 -9.72 4.35
N ARG A 80 -13.72 -10.93 4.01
CA ARG A 80 -14.57 -11.79 4.84
C ARG A 80 -13.88 -13.12 5.10
N GLY A 81 -13.95 -13.60 6.32
CA GLY A 81 -13.43 -14.93 6.64
C GLY A 81 -13.21 -15.17 8.14
N PRO A 82 -13.13 -16.42 8.56
CA PRO A 82 -12.97 -16.78 9.96
C PRO A 82 -11.61 -16.39 10.56
N GLY A 83 -10.59 -16.20 9.71
CA GLY A 83 -9.26 -15.72 10.11
C GLY A 83 -9.20 -14.21 10.33
N LEU A 84 -10.22 -13.47 9.87
CA LEU A 84 -10.25 -12.02 9.98
C LEU A 84 -10.91 -11.56 11.29
N ARG A 85 -10.45 -10.44 11.82
CA ARG A 85 -10.99 -9.87 13.04
C ARG A 85 -12.49 -9.54 12.88
N GLY A 86 -13.33 -10.15 13.72
CA GLY A 86 -14.78 -9.99 13.63
C GLY A 86 -15.41 -10.55 12.34
N GLY A 87 -14.65 -11.29 11.51
CA GLY A 87 -15.13 -11.85 10.26
C GLY A 87 -15.22 -10.87 9.09
N LEU A 88 -14.85 -9.59 9.28
CA LEU A 88 -14.87 -8.54 8.25
C LEU A 88 -13.72 -7.56 8.48
N ASP A 89 -12.75 -7.51 7.58
CA ASP A 89 -11.61 -6.59 7.65
C ASP A 89 -11.20 -6.06 6.26
N PRO A 90 -11.59 -4.83 5.90
CA PRO A 90 -11.22 -4.21 4.62
C PRO A 90 -9.85 -3.51 4.64
N SER A 91 -9.04 -3.70 5.67
CA SER A 91 -7.78 -2.93 5.89
C SER A 91 -6.81 -3.00 4.71
N GLY A 92 -6.74 -4.14 3.98
CA GLY A 92 -5.87 -4.32 2.81
C GLY A 92 -6.28 -3.51 1.56
N TYR A 93 -7.38 -2.75 1.63
CA TYR A 93 -7.78 -1.77 0.63
C TYR A 93 -7.89 -0.36 1.25
N VAL A 94 -8.47 -0.28 2.45
CA VAL A 94 -8.80 1.01 3.10
C VAL A 94 -7.57 1.85 3.37
N LYS A 95 -6.44 1.23 3.75
CA LYS A 95 -5.19 1.95 4.02
C LYS A 95 -4.72 2.73 2.79
N GLY A 96 -4.56 2.03 1.67
CA GLY A 96 -4.14 2.63 0.41
C GLY A 96 -5.13 3.68 -0.09
N TRP A 97 -6.43 3.38 -0.05
CA TRP A 97 -7.49 4.30 -0.45
C TRP A 97 -7.50 5.58 0.39
N ALA A 98 -7.41 5.48 1.69
CA ALA A 98 -7.43 6.64 2.58
C ALA A 98 -6.25 7.60 2.32
N VAL A 99 -5.06 7.06 2.09
CA VAL A 99 -3.85 7.83 1.79
C VAL A 99 -3.93 8.45 0.39
N GLU A 100 -4.49 7.73 -0.58
CA GLU A 100 -4.71 8.23 -1.93
C GLU A 100 -5.71 9.40 -1.94
N GLU A 101 -6.80 9.32 -1.18
CA GLU A 101 -7.76 10.42 -1.03
C GLU A 101 -7.15 11.62 -0.27
N ALA A 102 -6.31 11.38 0.73
CA ALA A 102 -5.55 12.46 1.38
C ALA A 102 -4.62 13.19 0.39
N ALA A 103 -4.00 12.44 -0.54
CA ALA A 103 -3.21 13.03 -1.63
C ALA A 103 -4.08 13.87 -2.57
N HIS A 104 -5.30 13.44 -2.90
CA HIS A 104 -6.26 14.22 -3.70
C HIS A 104 -6.61 15.56 -3.03
N ILE A 105 -6.83 15.56 -1.71
CA ILE A 105 -7.10 16.79 -0.95
C ILE A 105 -5.93 17.77 -1.09
N LEU A 106 -4.70 17.30 -0.94
CA LEU A 106 -3.51 18.14 -1.09
C LEU A 106 -3.32 18.63 -2.53
N GLU A 107 -3.59 17.78 -3.53
CA GLU A 107 -3.54 18.16 -4.94
C GLU A 107 -4.57 19.25 -5.30
N ALA A 108 -5.77 19.16 -4.74
CA ALA A 108 -6.80 20.18 -4.90
C ALA A 108 -6.35 21.54 -4.34
N ALA A 109 -5.52 21.54 -3.28
CA ALA A 109 -4.90 22.73 -2.71
C ALA A 109 -3.63 23.19 -3.44
N GLY A 110 -3.20 22.49 -4.50
CA GLY A 110 -2.09 22.90 -5.35
C GLY A 110 -0.83 22.05 -5.25
N ALA A 111 -0.77 21.01 -4.41
CA ALA A 111 0.39 20.11 -4.35
C ALA A 111 0.65 19.42 -5.69
N ARG A 112 1.91 19.43 -6.12
CA ARG A 112 2.37 18.78 -7.36
C ARG A 112 3.60 17.91 -7.14
N ASN A 113 4.41 18.23 -6.12
CA ASN A 113 5.66 17.55 -5.77
C ASN A 113 5.57 17.09 -4.32
N TYR A 114 5.20 15.84 -4.11
CA TYR A 114 4.98 15.33 -2.75
C TYR A 114 5.20 13.81 -2.65
N VAL A 115 5.40 13.35 -1.43
CA VAL A 115 5.31 11.96 -1.02
C VAL A 115 4.52 11.84 0.29
N LEU A 116 3.54 10.93 0.32
CA LEU A 116 2.90 10.46 1.54
C LEU A 116 3.34 9.02 1.79
N ASN A 117 3.73 8.73 3.04
CA ASN A 117 4.14 7.40 3.47
C ASN A 117 3.30 6.99 4.68
N ALA A 118 2.56 5.90 4.56
CA ALA A 118 1.72 5.33 5.61
C ALA A 118 2.21 3.94 5.98
N GLY A 119 3.18 3.87 6.91
CA GLY A 119 3.71 2.61 7.41
C GLY A 119 4.44 1.77 6.35
N GLY A 120 5.05 2.41 5.35
CA GLY A 120 5.74 1.74 4.25
C GLY A 120 5.00 1.78 2.92
N ASP A 121 3.68 2.00 2.92
CA ASP A 121 2.94 2.26 1.69
C ASP A 121 3.07 3.73 1.31
N VAL A 122 3.39 3.97 0.06
CA VAL A 122 3.79 5.29 -0.44
C VAL A 122 2.95 5.68 -1.63
N VAL A 123 2.45 6.92 -1.64
CA VAL A 123 2.00 7.60 -2.85
C VAL A 123 2.88 8.82 -3.08
N LEU A 124 3.30 9.03 -4.31
CA LEU A 124 4.19 10.12 -4.69
C LEU A 124 3.79 10.73 -6.04
N ARG A 125 4.22 11.97 -6.25
CA ARG A 125 4.03 12.70 -7.49
C ARG A 125 5.15 13.73 -7.68
N GLY A 126 5.44 14.05 -8.95
CA GLY A 126 6.41 15.08 -9.30
C GLY A 126 7.84 14.71 -8.92
N ALA A 127 8.56 15.61 -8.27
CA ALA A 127 9.97 15.46 -7.95
C ALA A 127 10.32 16.02 -6.56
N PRO A 128 11.34 15.49 -5.85
CA PRO A 128 11.85 16.11 -4.62
C PRO A 128 12.56 17.43 -4.89
N GLU A 129 13.23 17.51 -6.03
CA GLU A 129 13.94 18.67 -6.58
C GLU A 129 13.89 18.61 -8.11
N GLU A 130 14.11 19.74 -8.80
CA GLU A 130 14.10 19.79 -10.25
C GLU A 130 15.06 18.75 -10.87
N GLY A 131 14.53 17.90 -11.76
CA GLY A 131 15.30 16.89 -12.47
C GLY A 131 15.74 15.70 -11.63
N ARG A 132 15.31 15.57 -10.37
CA ARG A 132 15.64 14.43 -9.51
C ARG A 132 14.47 13.47 -9.34
N PRO A 133 14.69 12.14 -9.43
CA PRO A 133 13.66 11.17 -9.14
C PRO A 133 13.39 11.06 -7.63
N TRP A 134 12.16 10.71 -7.27
CA TRP A 134 11.89 10.15 -5.94
C TRP A 134 12.52 8.78 -5.81
N ILE A 135 13.16 8.51 -4.67
CA ILE A 135 13.73 7.19 -4.37
C ILE A 135 12.94 6.55 -3.23
N VAL A 136 12.35 5.39 -3.50
CA VAL A 136 11.63 4.58 -2.51
C VAL A 136 12.42 3.30 -2.25
N GLY A 137 12.72 3.02 -0.99
CA GLY A 137 13.37 1.78 -0.58
C GLY A 137 12.37 0.66 -0.33
N ILE A 138 12.60 -0.51 -0.92
CA ILE A 138 11.93 -1.76 -0.51
C ILE A 138 12.68 -2.28 0.70
N ARG A 139 12.00 -2.35 1.85
CA ARG A 139 12.60 -2.80 3.12
C ARG A 139 13.01 -4.26 3.05
N HIS A 140 14.17 -4.58 3.65
CA HIS A 140 14.59 -5.97 3.84
C HIS A 140 13.66 -6.69 4.83
N PRO A 141 13.12 -7.88 4.51
CA PRO A 141 12.06 -8.50 5.30
C PRO A 141 12.48 -8.97 6.69
N LEU A 142 13.76 -9.20 6.94
CA LEU A 142 14.28 -9.66 8.22
C LEU A 142 15.10 -8.60 8.96
N GLU A 143 15.69 -7.64 8.25
CA GLU A 143 16.57 -6.62 8.80
C GLU A 143 15.96 -5.24 8.58
N SER A 144 15.34 -4.70 9.62
CA SER A 144 14.46 -3.52 9.53
C SER A 144 15.16 -2.22 9.15
N ASP A 145 16.47 -2.15 9.31
CA ASP A 145 17.35 -1.02 8.98
C ASP A 145 18.00 -1.15 7.59
N GLN A 146 17.74 -2.26 6.89
CA GLN A 146 18.28 -2.50 5.56
C GLN A 146 17.22 -2.36 4.46
N VAL A 147 17.72 -2.04 3.27
CA VAL A 147 16.93 -1.90 2.03
C VAL A 147 17.31 -3.03 1.08
N ALA A 148 16.33 -3.83 0.68
CA ALA A 148 16.53 -4.94 -0.27
C ALA A 148 16.66 -4.45 -1.71
N ALA A 149 15.92 -3.40 -2.08
CA ALA A 149 16.00 -2.77 -3.40
C ALA A 149 15.63 -1.29 -3.30
N ARG A 150 16.02 -0.51 -4.30
CA ARG A 150 15.65 0.91 -4.43
C ARG A 150 14.89 1.10 -5.74
N LEU A 151 13.78 1.80 -5.67
CA LEU A 151 12.98 2.19 -6.81
C LEU A 151 13.16 3.67 -7.07
N ALA A 152 13.40 4.06 -8.31
CA ALA A 152 13.50 5.44 -8.76
C ALA A 152 12.25 5.80 -9.59
N PHE A 153 11.62 6.90 -9.25
CA PHE A 153 10.46 7.42 -9.95
C PHE A 153 10.83 8.75 -10.59
N GLU A 154 10.96 8.72 -11.91
CA GLU A 154 11.28 9.91 -12.69
C GLU A 154 10.18 10.98 -12.56
N PRO A 155 10.56 12.28 -12.58
CA PRO A 155 9.60 13.35 -12.49
C PRO A 155 8.50 13.24 -13.54
N GLY A 156 7.24 13.31 -13.12
CA GLY A 156 6.11 13.20 -14.02
C GLY A 156 4.82 13.79 -13.44
N PRO A 157 3.82 14.07 -14.29
CA PRO A 157 2.56 14.66 -13.86
C PRO A 157 1.62 13.64 -13.17
N GLY A 158 1.85 12.35 -13.39
CA GLY A 158 1.09 11.26 -12.82
C GLY A 158 1.51 10.94 -11.39
N ARG A 159 0.59 10.33 -10.64
CA ARG A 159 0.93 9.71 -9.36
C ARG A 159 1.51 8.33 -9.58
N MET A 160 2.39 7.94 -8.66
CA MET A 160 2.86 6.58 -8.52
C MET A 160 2.69 6.14 -7.07
N ALA A 161 2.50 4.86 -6.90
CA ALA A 161 2.28 4.25 -5.61
C ALA A 161 3.13 3.00 -5.44
N VAL A 162 3.53 2.75 -4.21
CA VAL A 162 4.25 1.53 -3.80
C VAL A 162 3.57 1.00 -2.55
N ALA A 163 3.14 -0.25 -2.57
CA ALA A 163 2.60 -0.93 -1.40
C ALA A 163 3.30 -2.26 -1.18
N THR A 164 3.47 -2.65 0.07
CA THR A 164 4.14 -3.91 0.41
C THR A 164 3.30 -4.70 1.39
N SER A 165 3.06 -5.96 1.07
CA SER A 165 2.52 -6.97 1.98
C SER A 165 3.60 -7.94 2.39
N GLY A 166 3.70 -8.25 3.69
CA GLY A 166 4.73 -9.14 4.19
C GLY A 166 4.47 -9.64 5.60
N LEU A 167 5.16 -10.71 5.99
CA LEU A 167 5.01 -11.35 7.30
C LEU A 167 5.51 -10.48 8.47
N TYR A 168 6.36 -9.49 8.19
CA TYR A 168 6.98 -8.64 9.20
C TYR A 168 6.12 -7.44 9.62
N GLU A 169 5.09 -7.09 8.87
CA GLU A 169 4.22 -5.96 9.23
C GLU A 169 3.32 -6.28 10.42
N ARG A 170 2.66 -7.42 10.38
CA ARG A 170 1.89 -8.00 11.50
C ARG A 170 1.91 -9.51 11.32
N ALA A 171 2.53 -10.24 12.22
CA ALA A 171 2.63 -11.69 12.11
C ALA A 171 1.25 -12.34 11.92
N GLY A 172 1.08 -13.08 10.81
CA GLY A 172 -0.10 -13.92 10.55
C GLY A 172 -1.40 -13.20 10.19
N HIS A 173 -1.37 -11.88 9.85
CA HIS A 173 -2.60 -11.16 9.48
C HIS A 173 -3.03 -11.38 8.03
N ILE A 174 -2.12 -11.76 7.13
CA ILE A 174 -2.47 -12.16 5.77
C ILE A 174 -2.63 -13.67 5.77
N VAL A 175 -3.84 -14.09 5.51
CA VAL A 175 -4.23 -15.49 5.37
C VAL A 175 -4.68 -15.70 3.93
N ASN A 176 -4.28 -16.79 3.31
CA ASN A 176 -4.82 -17.17 2.02
C ASN A 176 -6.31 -17.56 2.21
N PRO A 177 -7.25 -16.78 1.63
CA PRO A 177 -8.68 -17.01 1.89
C PRO A 177 -9.19 -18.36 1.39
N ARG A 178 -8.44 -19.04 0.49
CA ARG A 178 -8.86 -20.32 -0.10
C ARG A 178 -8.60 -21.51 0.83
N ASN A 179 -7.56 -21.45 1.67
CA ASN A 179 -7.20 -22.55 2.56
C ASN A 179 -7.08 -22.16 4.04
N ASN A 180 -7.24 -20.86 4.36
CA ASN A 180 -7.06 -20.29 5.70
C ASN A 180 -5.65 -20.50 6.29
N GLU A 181 -4.63 -20.67 5.44
CA GLU A 181 -3.25 -20.79 5.87
C GLU A 181 -2.47 -19.49 5.65
N VAL A 182 -1.49 -19.23 6.49
CA VAL A 182 -0.53 -18.15 6.26
C VAL A 182 0.34 -18.53 5.07
N PRO A 183 0.47 -17.68 4.04
CA PRO A 183 1.31 -17.97 2.88
C PRO A 183 2.75 -18.29 3.29
N ALA A 184 3.25 -19.46 2.83
CA ALA A 184 4.54 -19.99 3.30
C ALA A 184 5.70 -19.75 2.31
N GLU A 185 5.44 -19.24 1.11
CA GLU A 185 6.44 -19.18 0.04
C GLU A 185 7.22 -17.87 0.00
N LEU A 186 6.57 -16.75 0.36
CA LEU A 186 7.14 -15.41 0.31
C LEU A 186 7.35 -14.83 1.72
N LEU A 187 8.33 -13.94 1.85
CA LEU A 187 8.51 -13.05 2.99
C LEU A 187 7.84 -11.70 2.73
N SER A 188 7.86 -11.21 1.49
CA SER A 188 7.20 -9.97 1.09
C SER A 188 6.84 -9.94 -0.39
N MET A 189 5.83 -9.13 -0.70
CA MET A 189 5.39 -8.77 -2.05
C MET A 189 5.18 -7.25 -2.09
N THR A 190 5.96 -6.57 -2.91
CA THR A 190 5.83 -5.13 -3.18
C THR A 190 5.18 -4.94 -4.54
N VAL A 191 4.20 -4.06 -4.62
CA VAL A 191 3.50 -3.69 -5.86
C VAL A 191 3.68 -2.21 -6.13
N VAL A 192 4.02 -1.87 -7.37
CA VAL A 192 4.15 -0.51 -7.90
C VAL A 192 3.03 -0.28 -8.91
N GLY A 193 2.40 0.87 -8.89
CA GLY A 193 1.35 1.22 -9.85
C GLY A 193 0.78 2.63 -9.67
N PRO A 194 -0.22 3.03 -10.45
CA PRO A 194 -0.75 4.40 -10.43
C PRO A 194 -1.72 4.69 -9.27
N SER A 195 -2.26 3.66 -8.62
CA SER A 195 -3.22 3.78 -7.51
C SER A 195 -2.70 3.03 -6.29
N LEU A 196 -2.63 3.72 -5.14
CA LEU A 196 -2.21 3.11 -3.88
C LEU A 196 -3.28 2.15 -3.33
N ALA A 197 -4.56 2.49 -3.51
CA ALA A 197 -5.66 1.61 -3.11
C ALA A 197 -5.58 0.23 -3.80
N LEU A 198 -5.28 0.22 -5.10
CA LEU A 198 -5.13 -1.03 -5.85
C LEU A 198 -3.78 -1.70 -5.59
N ALA A 199 -2.69 -0.94 -5.47
CA ALA A 199 -1.39 -1.52 -5.15
C ALA A 199 -1.39 -2.27 -3.82
N ASP A 200 -2.05 -1.72 -2.77
CA ASP A 200 -2.20 -2.35 -1.45
C ASP A 200 -3.02 -3.66 -1.55
N ALA A 201 -4.18 -3.61 -2.23
CA ALA A 201 -5.00 -4.80 -2.44
C ALA A 201 -4.31 -5.87 -3.29
N TYR A 202 -3.60 -5.47 -4.34
CA TYR A 202 -2.86 -6.38 -5.21
C TYR A 202 -1.63 -6.97 -4.51
N ALA A 203 -0.94 -6.20 -3.67
CA ALA A 203 0.14 -6.71 -2.84
C ALA A 203 -0.37 -7.81 -1.88
N THR A 204 -1.53 -7.57 -1.24
CA THR A 204 -2.19 -8.55 -0.38
C THR A 204 -2.58 -9.81 -1.14
N ALA A 205 -3.24 -9.68 -2.30
CA ALA A 205 -3.65 -10.81 -3.13
C ALA A 205 -2.45 -11.60 -3.67
N ALA A 206 -1.47 -10.91 -4.27
CA ALA A 206 -0.30 -11.53 -4.86
C ALA A 206 0.59 -12.22 -3.80
N PHE A 207 0.68 -11.66 -2.60
CA PHE A 207 1.34 -12.30 -1.47
C PHE A 207 0.61 -13.60 -1.07
N ALA A 208 -0.73 -13.57 -1.01
CA ALA A 208 -1.55 -14.75 -0.72
C ALA A 208 -1.47 -15.84 -1.80
N MET A 209 -1.21 -15.46 -3.07
CA MET A 209 -0.97 -16.38 -4.19
C MET A 209 0.41 -17.06 -4.14
N GLY A 210 1.35 -16.56 -3.33
CA GLY A 210 2.71 -17.07 -3.30
C GLY A 210 3.45 -16.84 -4.62
N ARG A 211 4.07 -17.88 -5.18
CA ARG A 211 4.86 -17.80 -6.43
C ARG A 211 4.03 -17.41 -7.65
N GLU A 212 2.75 -17.68 -7.65
CA GLU A 212 1.83 -17.31 -8.72
C GLU A 212 1.47 -15.81 -8.72
N GLY A 213 1.78 -15.08 -7.64
CA GLY A 213 1.46 -13.67 -7.49
C GLY A 213 2.13 -12.77 -8.53
N LEU A 214 3.42 -12.98 -8.85
CA LEU A 214 4.11 -12.20 -9.88
C LEU A 214 3.58 -12.46 -11.30
N PRO A 215 3.38 -13.72 -11.75
CA PRO A 215 2.71 -14.03 -13.01
C PRO A 215 1.31 -13.42 -13.12
N TRP A 216 0.52 -13.51 -12.04
CA TRP A 216 -0.80 -12.89 -11.99
C TRP A 216 -0.71 -11.36 -12.14
N LEU A 217 0.21 -10.72 -11.42
CA LEU A 217 0.40 -9.27 -11.46
C LEU A 217 0.85 -8.79 -12.85
N ALA A 218 1.67 -9.56 -13.56
CA ALA A 218 2.09 -9.26 -14.92
C ALA A 218 0.92 -9.17 -15.93
N SER A 219 -0.25 -9.74 -15.60
CA SER A 219 -1.48 -9.59 -16.36
C SER A 219 -2.28 -8.31 -16.01
N ARG A 220 -1.79 -7.46 -15.11
CA ARG A 220 -2.44 -6.22 -14.66
C ARG A 220 -1.74 -5.00 -15.25
N PRO A 221 -2.25 -4.40 -16.33
CA PRO A 221 -1.60 -3.28 -16.99
C PRO A 221 -1.30 -2.12 -16.04
N GLY A 222 -0.07 -1.63 -16.05
CA GLY A 222 0.38 -0.51 -15.22
C GLY A 222 0.79 -0.89 -13.80
N TYR A 223 0.83 -2.21 -13.47
CA TYR A 223 1.31 -2.68 -12.17
C TYR A 223 2.54 -3.57 -12.33
N ALA A 224 3.54 -3.28 -11.51
CA ALA A 224 4.79 -4.00 -11.42
C ALA A 224 4.97 -4.61 -10.03
N GLY A 225 5.68 -5.73 -9.92
CA GLY A 225 5.87 -6.44 -8.66
C GLY A 225 7.29 -6.88 -8.37
N TYR A 226 7.64 -6.87 -7.07
CA TYR A 226 8.89 -7.36 -6.51
C TYR A 226 8.59 -8.26 -5.32
N ALA A 227 9.01 -9.52 -5.40
CA ALA A 227 8.82 -10.51 -4.34
C ALA A 227 10.15 -10.92 -3.73
N ILE A 228 10.14 -11.24 -2.44
CA ILE A 228 11.28 -11.87 -1.74
C ILE A 228 10.79 -13.19 -1.15
N ASP A 229 11.44 -14.30 -1.52
CA ASP A 229 11.12 -15.63 -1.02
C ASP A 229 11.75 -15.92 0.36
N ARG A 230 11.48 -17.11 0.91
CA ARG A 230 11.99 -17.56 2.20
C ARG A 230 13.52 -17.71 2.25
N GLU A 231 14.15 -17.92 1.11
CA GLU A 231 15.60 -18.01 0.96
C GLU A 231 16.26 -16.64 0.68
N LEU A 232 15.47 -15.55 0.84
CA LEU A 232 15.91 -14.16 0.59
C LEU A 232 16.27 -13.90 -0.88
N ARG A 233 15.75 -14.70 -1.83
CA ARG A 233 15.98 -14.49 -3.25
C ARG A 233 14.93 -13.55 -3.78
N PRO A 234 15.32 -12.43 -4.42
CA PRO A 234 14.40 -11.53 -5.06
C PRO A 234 13.95 -12.06 -6.42
N SER A 235 12.71 -11.73 -6.78
CA SER A 235 12.16 -11.93 -8.11
C SER A 235 11.20 -10.78 -8.46
N TRP A 236 11.05 -10.44 -9.73
CA TRP A 236 10.18 -9.36 -10.18
C TRP A 236 9.66 -9.60 -11.59
N ASN A 237 8.57 -8.92 -11.98
CA ASN A 237 8.10 -8.94 -13.36
C ASN A 237 8.83 -7.87 -14.20
N ALA A 238 8.79 -8.02 -15.53
CA ALA A 238 9.56 -7.17 -16.46
C ALA A 238 9.23 -5.67 -16.32
N ASP A 239 7.99 -5.33 -15.98
CA ASP A 239 7.56 -3.94 -15.84
C ASP A 239 8.26 -3.20 -14.68
N LEU A 240 8.80 -3.94 -13.69
CA LEU A 240 9.53 -3.34 -12.58
C LEU A 240 10.93 -2.86 -12.98
N GLU A 241 11.53 -3.40 -14.03
CA GLU A 241 12.91 -3.08 -14.42
C GLU A 241 13.10 -1.57 -14.66
N SER A 242 12.07 -0.90 -15.19
CA SER A 242 12.09 0.54 -15.43
C SER A 242 12.16 1.39 -14.15
N TYR A 243 11.83 0.82 -13.00
CA TYR A 243 11.85 1.49 -11.70
C TYR A 243 13.08 1.13 -10.87
N LEU A 244 13.80 0.05 -11.17
CA LEU A 244 14.95 -0.36 -10.37
C LEU A 244 16.07 0.68 -10.51
N ALA A 245 16.38 1.35 -9.41
CA ALA A 245 17.53 2.26 -9.35
C ALA A 245 18.83 1.48 -9.47
N ALA A 246 19.78 1.98 -10.28
CA ALA A 246 21.11 1.40 -10.35
C ALA A 246 21.71 1.27 -8.94
N ALA A 247 22.32 0.14 -8.64
CA ALA A 247 23.02 -0.05 -7.39
C ALA A 247 24.04 1.09 -7.21
N ALA A 248 23.92 1.87 -6.13
CA ALA A 248 24.90 2.90 -5.84
C ALA A 248 26.27 2.21 -5.75
N SER A 249 27.16 2.52 -6.68
CA SER A 249 28.55 2.07 -6.61
C SER A 249 29.09 2.53 -5.27
N SER A 250 29.44 1.59 -4.39
CA SER A 250 30.06 1.87 -3.12
C SER A 250 31.50 2.36 -3.37
N THR A 251 31.64 3.63 -3.77
CA THR A 251 32.91 4.35 -3.65
C THR A 251 33.06 4.69 -2.17
N GLY A 252 33.63 3.77 -1.42
CA GLY A 252 34.17 4.04 -0.09
C GLY A 252 35.17 5.22 -0.18
N PRO A 253 35.27 6.04 0.88
CA PRO A 253 36.25 7.11 0.89
C PRO A 253 37.65 6.50 0.74
N ALA A 254 38.40 7.01 -0.24
CA ALA A 254 39.84 6.70 -0.39
C ALA A 254 40.51 7.03 0.94
N ARG A 255 41.14 6.03 1.56
CA ARG A 255 42.12 6.27 2.65
C ARG A 255 43.23 7.11 2.06
N GLN A 256 43.38 8.32 2.57
CA GLN A 256 44.63 9.07 2.40
C GLN A 256 45.61 8.51 3.44
N ASP A 257 46.72 7.97 2.94
CA ASP A 257 47.91 7.65 3.71
C ASP A 257 48.62 8.94 4.16
#